data_7b2ae2fec15e7260bcd1b212d1bc0dd2
#
_entry.id   7b2ae2fec15e7260bcd1b212d1bc0dd2
#
_cell.length_a   1.000
_cell.length_b   1.000
_cell.length_c   1.000
_cell.angle_alpha   90.00
_cell.angle_beta   90.00
_cell.angle_gamma   90.00
#
_symmetry.space_group_name_H-M   'P 1'
#
loop_
_entity.id
_entity.type
_entity.pdbx_description
1 polymer ?
#
loop_
_entity_poly.entity_id
_entity_poly.type
_entity_poly.pdbx_seq_one_letter_code
_entity_poly.pdbx_strand_id
1 'polypeptide(L)'
;RQRQMCIRDRLTRYRFDKVKERAKLKSSVARLVNILFPELEKLVSSLHIAVVYALLSNYPGASYIANANTEELAETLCTASKGRYTKSKTAEIQVAAGVSIGSKMPAKSMELKHTIALIRELDKEISEVESAIDKITSQMDSPIFTIPGIGRHMGAMILAEVGDFSNFASADKLLAYAGLSPSTYQSGQLQNCYAHMEKRGSRYLRYALFNAAKYVCLWCPTFSAYLEKKRSEGKHYNVAISHAAKKLVRLIFAMQRSGKAFLADY
;
A
#
# COMPACT_ATOMS: atom_id res chain seq x y z
N ARG A 1 17.18 -24.84 -1.82
CA ARG A 1 15.86 -24.74 -2.51
C ARG A 1 14.68 -24.82 -1.52
N GLN A 2 14.60 -25.80 -0.61
CA GLN A 2 13.50 -25.96 0.36
C GLN A 2 13.40 -24.81 1.38
N ARG A 3 14.51 -24.25 1.90
CA ARG A 3 14.53 -23.06 2.76
C ARG A 3 14.00 -21.80 2.05
N GLN A 4 14.31 -21.62 0.76
CA GLN A 4 13.78 -20.51 -0.03
C GLN A 4 12.25 -20.62 -0.22
N MET A 5 11.71 -21.84 -0.32
CA MET A 5 10.26 -22.09 -0.49
C MET A 5 9.46 -21.82 0.81
N CYS A 6 10.00 -22.17 1.99
CA CYS A 6 9.34 -21.89 3.28
C CYS A 6 9.29 -20.42 3.65
N ILE A 7 10.28 -19.63 3.25
CA ILE A 7 10.34 -18.18 3.50
C ILE A 7 9.48 -17.43 2.49
N ARG A 8 9.40 -17.92 1.26
CA ARG A 8 8.56 -17.40 0.18
C ARG A 8 7.09 -17.28 0.58
N ASP A 9 6.48 -18.37 1.05
CA ASP A 9 5.03 -18.44 1.25
C ASP A 9 4.53 -17.74 2.51
N ARG A 10 5.34 -17.59 3.54
CA ARG A 10 4.88 -17.10 4.84
C ARG A 10 5.14 -15.62 5.06
N LEU A 11 6.37 -15.13 4.86
CA LEU A 11 6.70 -13.74 5.21
C LEU A 11 6.03 -12.71 4.32
N THR A 12 5.99 -12.90 3.00
CA THR A 12 5.37 -11.94 2.08
C THR A 12 3.85 -11.88 2.25
N ARG A 13 3.19 -13.03 2.47
CA ARG A 13 1.76 -13.09 2.78
C ARG A 13 1.47 -12.53 4.17
N TYR A 14 2.29 -12.87 5.17
CA TYR A 14 2.16 -12.33 6.51
C TYR A 14 2.26 -10.79 6.51
N ARG A 15 3.29 -10.24 5.84
CA ARG A 15 3.40 -8.81 5.62
C ARG A 15 2.15 -8.22 4.97
N PHE A 16 1.64 -8.86 3.92
CA PHE A 16 0.44 -8.39 3.22
C PHE A 16 -0.77 -8.32 4.16
N ASP A 17 -0.99 -9.35 4.97
CA ASP A 17 -2.13 -9.40 5.88
C ASP A 17 -1.99 -8.33 6.98
N LYS A 18 -0.77 -8.14 7.55
CA LYS A 18 -0.48 -7.06 8.51
C LYS A 18 -0.68 -5.66 7.93
N VAL A 19 -0.23 -5.41 6.70
CA VAL A 19 -0.48 -4.13 6.00
C VAL A 19 -1.97 -3.89 5.80
N LYS A 20 -2.75 -4.92 5.46
CA LYS A 20 -4.22 -4.81 5.36
C LYS A 20 -4.90 -4.53 6.69
N GLU A 21 -4.46 -5.19 7.76
CA GLU A 21 -4.95 -4.97 9.11
C GLU A 21 -4.70 -3.52 9.54
N ARG A 22 -3.47 -3.03 9.36
CA ARG A 22 -3.10 -1.64 9.58
C ARG A 22 -3.98 -0.66 8.79
N ALA A 23 -4.28 -0.96 7.52
CA ALA A 23 -5.15 -0.10 6.69
C ALA A 23 -6.58 -0.01 7.25
N LYS A 24 -7.13 -1.10 7.79
CA LYS A 24 -8.43 -1.09 8.47
C LYS A 24 -8.41 -0.20 9.72
N LEU A 25 -7.36 -0.32 10.55
CA LEU A 25 -7.20 0.51 11.74
C LEU A 25 -7.04 1.99 11.39
N LYS A 26 -6.31 2.33 10.32
CA LYS A 26 -6.22 3.70 9.81
C LYS A 26 -7.60 4.26 9.44
N SER A 27 -8.43 3.49 8.76
CA SER A 27 -9.81 3.89 8.46
C SER A 27 -10.64 4.09 9.74
N SER A 28 -10.40 3.27 10.79
CA SER A 28 -11.05 3.45 12.10
C SER A 28 -10.59 4.74 12.78
N VAL A 29 -9.30 5.09 12.73
CA VAL A 29 -8.79 6.37 13.25
C VAL A 29 -9.47 7.54 12.55
N ALA A 30 -9.55 7.54 11.22
CA ALA A 30 -10.20 8.63 10.47
C ALA A 30 -11.67 8.80 10.90
N ARG A 31 -12.41 7.68 11.03
CA ARG A 31 -13.80 7.70 11.54
C ARG A 31 -13.91 8.26 12.97
N LEU A 32 -13.01 7.86 13.87
CA LEU A 32 -13.00 8.33 15.25
C LEU A 32 -12.62 9.80 15.35
N VAL A 33 -11.67 10.27 14.57
CA VAL A 33 -11.30 11.69 14.49
C VAL A 33 -12.47 12.51 13.97
N ASN A 34 -13.19 12.04 12.96
CA ASN A 34 -14.37 12.74 12.46
C ASN A 34 -15.49 12.90 13.52
N ILE A 35 -15.54 12.00 14.52
CA ILE A 35 -16.48 12.12 15.65
C ILE A 35 -15.96 13.05 16.75
N LEU A 36 -14.65 12.95 17.07
CA LEU A 36 -14.04 13.57 18.25
C LEU A 36 -13.41 14.94 17.98
N PHE A 37 -12.93 15.17 16.74
CA PHE A 37 -12.28 16.41 16.31
C PHE A 37 -12.25 16.49 14.77
N PRO A 38 -13.39 16.73 14.10
CA PRO A 38 -13.50 16.73 12.64
C PRO A 38 -12.64 17.80 11.95
N GLU A 39 -12.39 18.92 12.59
CA GLU A 39 -11.60 20.03 12.04
C GLU A 39 -10.11 19.65 11.88
N LEU A 40 -9.61 18.67 12.64
CA LEU A 40 -8.20 18.27 12.62
C LEU A 40 -7.73 17.86 11.21
N GLU A 41 -8.59 17.21 10.43
CA GLU A 41 -8.23 16.76 9.08
C GLU A 41 -7.83 17.91 8.15
N LYS A 42 -8.44 19.11 8.36
CA LYS A 42 -8.13 20.32 7.58
C LYS A 42 -6.85 21.03 8.05
N LEU A 43 -6.44 20.79 9.29
CA LEU A 43 -5.30 21.44 9.93
C LEU A 43 -3.98 20.72 9.67
N VAL A 44 -4.02 19.46 9.27
CA VAL A 44 -2.84 18.60 9.10
C VAL A 44 -2.77 18.05 7.68
N SER A 45 -1.58 17.74 7.21
CA SER A 45 -1.38 17.17 5.87
C SER A 45 -1.93 15.75 5.73
N SER A 46 -1.98 15.00 6.84
CA SER A 46 -2.58 13.66 6.93
C SER A 46 -2.82 13.30 8.39
N LEU A 47 -3.91 12.57 8.66
CA LEU A 47 -4.19 12.01 9.98
C LEU A 47 -3.21 10.89 10.38
N HIS A 48 -2.45 10.34 9.42
CA HIS A 48 -1.62 9.15 9.61
C HIS A 48 -0.11 9.46 9.66
N ILE A 49 0.25 10.60 10.23
CA ILE A 49 1.64 11.00 10.48
C ILE A 49 1.98 10.92 11.97
N ALA A 50 3.27 10.75 12.28
CA ALA A 50 3.75 10.53 13.64
C ALA A 50 3.32 11.60 14.63
N VAL A 51 3.32 12.88 14.21
CA VAL A 51 2.92 14.00 15.06
C VAL A 51 1.44 13.97 15.43
N VAL A 52 0.56 13.59 14.49
CA VAL A 52 -0.88 13.46 14.76
C VAL A 52 -1.15 12.27 15.69
N TYR A 53 -0.44 11.17 15.49
CA TYR A 53 -0.54 10.04 16.41
C TYR A 53 0.01 10.35 17.81
N ALA A 54 1.05 11.17 17.94
CA ALA A 54 1.51 11.65 19.23
C ALA A 54 0.47 12.55 19.91
N LEU A 55 -0.09 13.50 19.16
CA LEU A 55 -1.18 14.37 19.63
C LEU A 55 -2.36 13.55 20.16
N LEU A 56 -2.92 12.68 19.33
CA LEU A 56 -4.14 11.94 19.66
C LEU A 56 -3.93 10.82 20.69
N SER A 57 -2.70 10.33 20.88
CA SER A 57 -2.38 9.41 21.98
C SER A 57 -2.42 10.07 23.33
N ASN A 58 -1.99 11.32 23.42
CA ASN A 58 -1.97 12.09 24.67
C ASN A 58 -3.29 12.84 24.88
N TYR A 59 -3.85 13.40 23.82
CA TYR A 59 -5.05 14.24 23.83
C TYR A 59 -6.08 13.70 22.83
N PRO A 60 -6.86 12.67 23.19
CA PRO A 60 -7.70 11.91 22.24
C PRO A 60 -9.06 12.58 21.95
N GLY A 61 -9.03 13.80 21.45
CA GLY A 61 -10.22 14.56 21.05
C GLY A 61 -10.10 16.04 21.29
N ALA A 62 -10.98 16.84 20.68
CA ALA A 62 -10.95 18.29 20.73
C ALA A 62 -10.97 18.83 22.17
N SER A 63 -11.83 18.31 23.03
CA SER A 63 -11.96 18.77 24.41
C SER A 63 -10.69 18.55 25.25
N TYR A 64 -9.91 17.51 24.97
CA TYR A 64 -8.63 17.29 25.65
C TYR A 64 -7.55 18.26 25.17
N ILE A 65 -7.51 18.54 23.86
CA ILE A 65 -6.55 19.46 23.24
C ILE A 65 -6.85 20.90 23.69
N ALA A 66 -8.11 21.31 23.72
CA ALA A 66 -8.53 22.64 24.13
C ALA A 66 -8.15 22.97 25.58
N ASN A 67 -8.21 21.98 26.48
CA ASN A 67 -7.87 22.13 27.89
C ASN A 67 -6.42 21.76 28.24
N ALA A 68 -5.61 21.40 27.25
CA ALA A 68 -4.20 21.03 27.46
C ALA A 68 -3.35 22.27 27.79
N ASN A 69 -2.27 22.05 28.57
CA ASN A 69 -1.25 23.07 28.75
C ASN A 69 -0.59 23.36 27.40
N THR A 70 -0.59 24.63 26.98
CA THR A 70 -0.10 25.04 25.64
C THR A 70 1.38 24.74 25.45
N GLU A 71 2.19 24.85 26.51
CA GLU A 71 3.63 24.59 26.44
C GLU A 71 3.92 23.10 26.28
N GLU A 72 3.28 22.24 27.08
CA GLU A 72 3.40 20.79 26.98
C GLU A 72 2.90 20.27 25.62
N LEU A 73 1.79 20.84 25.13
CA LEU A 73 1.25 20.52 23.82
C LEU A 73 2.24 20.90 22.70
N ALA A 74 2.84 22.10 22.79
CA ALA A 74 3.83 22.58 21.83
C ALA A 74 5.09 21.72 21.85
N GLU A 75 5.58 21.33 23.02
CA GLU A 75 6.73 20.44 23.15
C GLU A 75 6.46 19.06 22.56
N THR A 76 5.30 18.48 22.84
CA THR A 76 4.86 17.19 22.27
C THR A 76 4.84 17.24 20.76
N LEU A 77 4.24 18.26 20.17
CA LEU A 77 4.13 18.41 18.72
C LEU A 77 5.47 18.73 18.06
N CYS A 78 6.29 19.59 18.68
CA CYS A 78 7.61 19.94 18.19
C CYS A 78 8.51 18.69 18.13
N THR A 79 8.57 17.94 19.22
CA THR A 79 9.38 16.71 19.32
C THR A 79 8.93 15.67 18.31
N ALA A 80 7.63 15.38 18.23
CA ALA A 80 7.09 14.37 17.32
C ALA A 80 7.22 14.75 15.83
N SER A 81 7.27 16.05 15.53
CA SER A 81 7.42 16.57 14.17
C SER A 81 8.85 16.87 13.76
N LYS A 82 9.83 16.68 14.67
CA LYS A 82 11.22 17.10 14.48
C LYS A 82 11.33 18.61 14.15
N GLY A 83 10.62 19.44 14.91
CA GLY A 83 10.61 20.89 14.78
C GLY A 83 9.71 21.48 13.69
N ARG A 84 8.99 20.65 12.91
CA ARG A 84 8.12 21.15 11.82
C ARG A 84 6.82 21.81 12.34
N TYR A 85 6.31 21.38 13.48
CA TYR A 85 5.15 21.97 14.13
C TYR A 85 5.65 22.99 15.15
N THR A 86 5.45 24.26 14.83
CA THR A 86 5.85 25.41 15.65
C THR A 86 4.79 25.72 16.71
N LYS A 87 5.13 26.61 17.66
CA LYS A 87 4.18 27.14 18.65
C LYS A 87 2.94 27.76 17.98
N SER A 88 3.11 28.44 16.82
CA SER A 88 2.02 29.02 16.06
C SER A 88 1.06 27.94 15.55
N LYS A 89 1.58 26.82 14.98
CA LYS A 89 0.74 25.71 14.52
C LYS A 89 0.05 24.99 15.68
N THR A 90 0.69 24.92 16.83
CA THR A 90 0.08 24.38 18.06
C THR A 90 -1.11 25.23 18.52
N ALA A 91 -0.93 26.54 18.55
CA ALA A 91 -2.00 27.49 18.91
C ALA A 91 -3.19 27.40 17.95
N GLU A 92 -2.92 27.30 16.64
CA GLU A 92 -3.95 27.09 15.62
C GLU A 92 -4.79 25.84 15.89
N ILE A 93 -4.14 24.71 16.19
CA ILE A 93 -4.81 23.45 16.51
C ILE A 93 -5.61 23.57 17.80
N GLN A 94 -5.05 24.23 18.83
CA GLN A 94 -5.71 24.41 20.13
C GLN A 94 -6.94 25.33 20.04
N VAL A 95 -6.85 26.42 19.29
CA VAL A 95 -7.99 27.33 19.03
C VAL A 95 -9.10 26.58 18.28
N ALA A 96 -8.75 25.85 17.22
CA ALA A 96 -9.73 25.05 16.48
C ALA A 96 -10.39 23.97 17.38
N ALA A 97 -9.63 23.38 18.29
CA ALA A 97 -10.17 22.43 19.26
C ALA A 97 -11.16 23.08 20.25
N GLY A 98 -10.93 24.36 20.62
CA GLY A 98 -11.81 25.11 21.50
C GLY A 98 -13.20 25.41 20.92
N VAL A 99 -13.28 25.54 19.59
CA VAL A 99 -14.55 25.81 18.84
C VAL A 99 -15.04 24.60 18.07
N SER A 100 -14.47 23.43 18.32
CA SER A 100 -14.81 22.20 17.58
C SER A 100 -16.24 21.73 17.86
N ILE A 101 -16.90 21.27 16.80
CA ILE A 101 -18.20 20.57 16.87
C ILE A 101 -18.07 19.09 17.28
N GLY A 102 -16.84 18.62 17.52
CA GLY A 102 -16.55 17.25 17.92
C GLY A 102 -17.23 16.84 19.22
N SER A 103 -17.71 15.61 19.27
CA SER A 103 -18.43 15.06 20.43
C SER A 103 -17.48 14.70 21.57
N LYS A 104 -17.89 15.03 22.82
CA LYS A 104 -17.18 14.57 24.03
C LYS A 104 -17.63 13.14 24.38
N MET A 105 -16.88 12.14 23.94
CA MET A 105 -17.20 10.72 24.13
C MET A 105 -15.99 9.97 24.72
N PRO A 106 -15.89 9.80 26.05
CA PRO A 106 -14.74 9.15 26.69
C PRO A 106 -14.44 7.73 26.16
N ALA A 107 -15.50 6.96 25.87
CA ALA A 107 -15.35 5.62 25.29
C ALA A 107 -14.70 5.67 23.89
N LYS A 108 -15.07 6.63 23.06
CA LYS A 108 -14.47 6.81 21.71
C LYS A 108 -13.05 7.36 21.79
N SER A 109 -12.77 8.20 22.78
CA SER A 109 -11.41 8.67 23.07
C SER A 109 -10.51 7.52 23.49
N MET A 110 -10.98 6.59 24.30
CA MET A 110 -10.27 5.38 24.66
C MET A 110 -10.05 4.47 23.44
N GLU A 111 -11.10 4.23 22.64
CA GLU A 111 -11.02 3.45 21.39
C GLU A 111 -9.95 4.03 20.45
N LEU A 112 -9.88 5.37 20.31
CA LEU A 112 -8.89 6.06 19.49
C LEU A 112 -7.45 5.81 19.98
N LYS A 113 -7.20 5.96 21.29
CA LYS A 113 -5.88 5.70 21.89
C LYS A 113 -5.43 4.26 21.63
N HIS A 114 -6.30 3.29 21.89
CA HIS A 114 -5.99 1.88 21.67
C HIS A 114 -5.75 1.57 20.18
N THR A 115 -6.58 2.13 19.28
CA THR A 115 -6.40 1.94 17.84
C THR A 115 -5.05 2.48 17.36
N ILE A 116 -4.61 3.64 17.86
CA ILE A 116 -3.29 4.20 17.53
C ILE A 116 -2.16 3.33 18.08
N ALA A 117 -2.31 2.82 19.32
CA ALA A 117 -1.32 1.91 19.90
C ALA A 117 -1.15 0.63 19.06
N LEU A 118 -2.26 0.02 18.62
CA LEU A 118 -2.24 -1.14 17.73
C LEU A 118 -1.60 -0.83 16.37
N ILE A 119 -1.84 0.35 15.79
CA ILE A 119 -1.17 0.75 14.54
C ILE A 119 0.35 0.83 14.73
N ARG A 120 0.81 1.42 15.86
CA ARG A 120 2.24 1.51 16.15
C ARG A 120 2.89 0.13 16.32
N GLU A 121 2.20 -0.80 16.96
CA GLU A 121 2.69 -2.17 17.10
C GLU A 121 2.77 -2.88 15.74
N LEU A 122 1.71 -2.76 14.92
CA LEU A 122 1.74 -3.28 13.55
C LEU A 122 2.84 -2.67 12.69
N ASP A 123 3.16 -1.38 12.87
CA ASP A 123 4.27 -0.74 12.15
C ASP A 123 5.62 -1.36 12.52
N LYS A 124 5.83 -1.75 13.79
CA LYS A 124 7.04 -2.48 14.22
C LYS A 124 7.09 -3.88 13.62
N GLU A 125 6.01 -4.66 13.76
CA GLU A 125 5.93 -6.01 13.18
C GLU A 125 6.17 -6.00 11.66
N ILE A 126 5.58 -5.03 10.95
CA ILE A 126 5.79 -4.86 9.50
C ILE A 126 7.25 -4.57 9.20
N SER A 127 7.89 -3.67 9.96
CA SER A 127 9.31 -3.32 9.78
C SER A 127 10.24 -4.51 10.02
N GLU A 128 9.97 -5.33 11.02
CA GLU A 128 10.72 -6.55 11.29
C GLU A 128 10.60 -7.56 10.15
N VAL A 129 9.39 -7.78 9.66
CA VAL A 129 9.13 -8.67 8.52
C VAL A 129 9.79 -8.13 7.25
N GLU A 130 9.73 -6.82 7.00
CA GLU A 130 10.39 -6.17 5.86
C GLU A 130 11.91 -6.35 5.93
N SER A 131 12.52 -6.18 7.11
CA SER A 131 13.95 -6.43 7.31
C SER A 131 14.33 -7.88 7.05
N ALA A 132 13.48 -8.83 7.45
CA ALA A 132 13.71 -10.24 7.16
C ALA A 132 13.60 -10.56 5.65
N ILE A 133 12.63 -9.96 4.96
CA ILE A 133 12.48 -10.07 3.50
C ILE A 133 13.70 -9.47 2.79
N ASP A 134 14.19 -8.31 3.23
CA ASP A 134 15.34 -7.64 2.62
C ASP A 134 16.63 -8.45 2.75
N LYS A 135 16.86 -9.09 3.91
CA LYS A 135 18.01 -9.99 4.11
C LYS A 135 18.01 -11.17 3.13
N ILE A 136 16.82 -11.68 2.82
CA ILE A 136 16.68 -12.82 1.89
C ILE A 136 16.85 -12.36 0.44
N THR A 137 16.18 -11.25 0.09
CA THR A 137 16.21 -10.73 -1.29
C THR A 137 17.55 -10.15 -1.67
N SER A 138 18.36 -9.66 -0.72
CA SER A 138 19.73 -9.21 -0.99
C SER A 138 20.65 -10.32 -1.47
N GLN A 139 20.33 -11.58 -1.17
CA GLN A 139 21.07 -12.77 -1.60
C GLN A 139 20.49 -13.38 -2.89
N MET A 140 19.44 -12.77 -3.46
CA MET A 140 18.78 -13.28 -4.67
C MET A 140 19.25 -12.47 -5.89
N ASP A 141 19.94 -13.12 -6.80
CA ASP A 141 20.24 -12.57 -8.12
C ASP A 141 19.05 -12.84 -9.04
N SER A 142 18.15 -11.86 -9.15
CA SER A 142 16.95 -11.97 -9.98
C SER A 142 16.75 -10.71 -10.81
N PRO A 143 16.59 -10.85 -12.13
CA PRO A 143 16.43 -9.72 -13.03
C PRO A 143 15.18 -8.86 -12.74
N ILE A 144 14.20 -9.38 -12.01
CA ILE A 144 12.99 -8.62 -11.65
C ILE A 144 13.29 -7.31 -10.90
N PHE A 145 14.37 -7.29 -10.10
CA PHE A 145 14.76 -6.12 -9.32
C PHE A 145 15.40 -4.99 -10.15
N THR A 146 15.73 -5.28 -11.42
CA THR A 146 16.24 -4.25 -12.35
C THR A 146 15.13 -3.45 -13.01
N ILE A 147 13.85 -3.87 -12.88
CA ILE A 147 12.72 -3.15 -13.46
C ILE A 147 12.43 -1.88 -12.64
N PRO A 148 12.50 -0.68 -13.24
CA PRO A 148 12.19 0.56 -12.53
C PRO A 148 10.78 0.53 -11.92
N GLY A 149 10.67 0.86 -10.63
CA GLY A 149 9.40 0.83 -9.91
C GLY A 149 9.07 -0.50 -9.22
N ILE A 150 9.83 -1.56 -9.43
CA ILE A 150 9.70 -2.80 -8.64
C ILE A 150 10.65 -2.76 -7.44
N GLY A 151 10.11 -2.39 -6.28
CA GLY A 151 10.84 -2.45 -5.02
C GLY A 151 11.01 -3.89 -4.53
N ARG A 152 11.98 -4.09 -3.60
CA ARG A 152 12.35 -5.43 -3.07
C ARG A 152 11.15 -6.21 -2.54
N HIS A 153 10.26 -5.59 -1.77
CA HIS A 153 9.09 -6.27 -1.18
C HIS A 153 8.08 -6.75 -2.24
N MET A 154 7.83 -5.94 -3.29
CA MET A 154 6.93 -6.38 -4.37
C MET A 154 7.57 -7.44 -5.25
N GLY A 155 8.84 -7.28 -5.60
CA GLY A 155 9.61 -8.29 -6.33
C GLY A 155 9.67 -9.61 -5.57
N ALA A 156 9.99 -9.56 -4.26
CA ALA A 156 9.99 -10.74 -3.40
C ALA A 156 8.63 -11.44 -3.39
N MET A 157 7.54 -10.68 -3.29
CA MET A 157 6.18 -11.24 -3.28
C MET A 157 5.84 -11.92 -4.62
N ILE A 158 6.21 -11.31 -5.75
CA ILE A 158 6.01 -11.90 -7.07
C ILE A 158 6.82 -13.20 -7.19
N LEU A 159 8.12 -13.18 -6.85
CA LEU A 159 8.96 -14.36 -6.90
C LEU A 159 8.48 -15.46 -5.96
N ALA A 160 8.02 -15.09 -4.77
CA ALA A 160 7.47 -16.03 -3.80
C ALA A 160 6.20 -16.72 -4.30
N GLU A 161 5.27 -15.96 -4.87
CA GLU A 161 4.00 -16.49 -5.35
C GLU A 161 4.14 -17.31 -6.64
N VAL A 162 5.06 -16.95 -7.52
CA VAL A 162 5.31 -17.69 -8.78
C VAL A 162 6.15 -18.93 -8.52
N GLY A 163 7.12 -18.83 -7.62
CA GLY A 163 8.09 -19.91 -7.37
C GLY A 163 9.02 -20.14 -8.55
N ASP A 164 8.87 -21.24 -9.26
CA ASP A 164 9.68 -21.55 -10.44
C ASP A 164 8.90 -21.19 -11.72
N PHE A 165 9.45 -20.26 -12.49
CA PHE A 165 8.89 -19.81 -13.77
C PHE A 165 8.87 -20.90 -14.85
N SER A 166 9.70 -21.93 -14.70
CA SER A 166 9.72 -23.08 -15.63
C SER A 166 8.43 -23.92 -15.56
N ASN A 167 7.70 -23.84 -14.45
CA ASN A 167 6.41 -24.52 -14.28
C ASN A 167 5.28 -23.95 -15.17
N PHE A 168 5.52 -22.79 -15.78
CA PHE A 168 4.55 -22.15 -16.67
C PHE A 168 4.99 -22.26 -18.11
N ALA A 169 4.17 -22.91 -18.94
CA ALA A 169 4.46 -23.08 -20.37
C ALA A 169 4.52 -21.73 -21.13
N SER A 170 3.78 -20.71 -20.66
CA SER A 170 3.75 -19.39 -21.27
C SER A 170 3.43 -18.29 -20.27
N ALA A 171 3.71 -17.04 -20.64
CA ALA A 171 3.31 -15.86 -19.87
C ALA A 171 1.79 -15.77 -19.67
N ASP A 172 0.99 -16.27 -20.61
CA ASP A 172 -0.47 -16.25 -20.49
C ASP A 172 -0.98 -17.27 -19.46
N LYS A 173 -0.27 -18.39 -19.26
CA LYS A 173 -0.55 -19.32 -18.15
C LYS A 173 -0.23 -18.70 -16.80
N LEU A 174 0.87 -17.95 -16.69
CA LEU A 174 1.20 -17.19 -15.50
C LEU A 174 0.17 -16.07 -15.24
N LEU A 175 -0.31 -15.40 -16.30
CA LEU A 175 -1.35 -14.39 -16.23
C LEU A 175 -2.68 -14.97 -15.69
N ALA A 176 -3.06 -16.16 -16.17
CA ALA A 176 -4.22 -16.88 -15.68
C ALA A 176 -4.05 -17.28 -14.20
N TYR A 177 -2.86 -17.77 -13.82
CA TYR A 177 -2.54 -18.10 -12.43
C TYR A 177 -2.62 -16.89 -11.50
N ALA A 178 -2.26 -15.69 -11.98
CA ALA A 178 -2.45 -14.44 -11.25
C ALA A 178 -3.92 -13.97 -11.22
N GLY A 179 -4.80 -14.59 -12.01
CA GLY A 179 -6.22 -14.19 -12.15
C GLY A 179 -6.38 -12.83 -12.82
N LEU A 180 -5.46 -12.48 -13.73
CA LEU A 180 -5.48 -11.24 -14.52
C LEU A 180 -6.04 -11.45 -15.93
N SER A 181 -6.41 -12.67 -16.28
CA SER A 181 -7.05 -12.98 -17.57
C SER A 181 -8.45 -12.41 -17.63
N PRO A 182 -8.90 -11.93 -18.82
CA PRO A 182 -10.31 -11.59 -19.01
C PRO A 182 -11.15 -12.86 -18.99
N SER A 183 -12.34 -12.78 -18.44
CA SER A 183 -13.33 -13.84 -18.59
C SER A 183 -13.75 -13.94 -20.07
N THR A 184 -13.67 -15.13 -20.64
CA THR A 184 -14.22 -15.41 -21.96
C THR A 184 -15.52 -16.19 -21.76
N TYR A 185 -16.63 -15.56 -22.09
CA TYR A 185 -17.92 -16.25 -22.18
C TYR A 185 -18.28 -16.35 -23.66
N GLN A 186 -18.10 -17.50 -24.24
CA GLN A 186 -18.51 -17.78 -25.60
C GLN A 186 -19.57 -18.89 -25.54
N SER A 187 -20.82 -18.53 -25.76
CA SER A 187 -21.90 -19.46 -25.97
C SER A 187 -22.56 -19.13 -27.31
N GLY A 188 -22.27 -19.90 -28.31
CA GLY A 188 -22.85 -19.73 -29.67
C GLY A 188 -22.48 -18.37 -30.30
N GLN A 189 -23.49 -17.65 -30.81
CA GLN A 189 -23.31 -16.37 -31.50
C GLN A 189 -23.19 -15.16 -30.56
N LEU A 190 -23.29 -15.34 -29.21
CA LEU A 190 -23.16 -14.27 -28.24
C LEU A 190 -21.69 -13.97 -27.96
N GLN A 191 -21.17 -12.90 -28.58
CA GLN A 191 -19.89 -12.31 -28.19
C GLN A 191 -20.04 -11.50 -26.91
N ASN A 192 -19.12 -11.73 -25.97
CA ASN A 192 -19.16 -11.19 -24.64
C ASN A 192 -18.97 -9.66 -24.63
N CYS A 193 -20.05 -8.90 -24.45
CA CYS A 193 -20.04 -7.45 -24.35
C CYS A 193 -19.42 -6.94 -23.03
N TYR A 194 -19.28 -7.79 -22.00
CA TYR A 194 -18.86 -7.40 -20.63
C TYR A 194 -17.79 -8.34 -20.06
N ALA A 195 -16.62 -8.39 -20.69
CA ALA A 195 -15.50 -9.13 -20.15
C ALA A 195 -15.00 -8.50 -18.84
N HIS A 196 -15.08 -9.24 -17.75
CA HIS A 196 -14.50 -8.85 -16.45
C HIS A 196 -13.25 -9.68 -16.17
N MET A 197 -12.42 -9.22 -15.23
CA MET A 197 -11.24 -9.97 -14.79
C MET A 197 -11.71 -11.19 -13.98
N GLU A 198 -11.27 -12.40 -14.33
CA GLU A 198 -11.73 -13.64 -13.68
C GLU A 198 -11.44 -13.71 -12.18
N LYS A 199 -10.35 -13.08 -11.72
CA LYS A 199 -9.88 -13.07 -10.32
C LYS A 199 -9.69 -14.48 -9.72
N ARG A 200 -9.73 -15.55 -10.50
CA ARG A 200 -9.33 -16.90 -10.10
C ARG A 200 -7.82 -16.96 -9.93
N GLY A 201 -7.31 -17.78 -9.03
CA GLY A 201 -5.88 -17.90 -8.75
C GLY A 201 -5.36 -17.04 -7.59
N SER A 202 -4.04 -16.80 -7.49
CA SER A 202 -3.45 -16.14 -6.35
C SER A 202 -3.84 -14.67 -6.20
N ARG A 203 -4.58 -14.37 -5.13
CA ARG A 203 -4.91 -12.97 -4.77
C ARG A 203 -3.66 -12.17 -4.42
N TYR A 204 -2.64 -12.82 -3.87
CA TYR A 204 -1.40 -12.19 -3.46
C TYR A 204 -0.55 -11.80 -4.67
N LEU A 205 -0.41 -12.72 -5.63
CA LEU A 205 0.27 -12.42 -6.90
C LEU A 205 -0.43 -11.31 -7.68
N ARG A 206 -1.75 -11.36 -7.77
CA ARG A 206 -2.54 -10.30 -8.43
C ARG A 206 -2.34 -8.94 -7.75
N TYR A 207 -2.36 -8.89 -6.42
CA TYR A 207 -2.10 -7.67 -5.67
C TYR A 207 -0.69 -7.13 -5.94
N ALA A 208 0.33 -7.99 -5.89
CA ALA A 208 1.71 -7.59 -6.11
C ALA A 208 1.92 -7.06 -7.53
N LEU A 209 1.42 -7.76 -8.54
CA LEU A 209 1.52 -7.36 -9.95
C LEU A 209 0.76 -6.05 -10.24
N PHE A 210 -0.42 -5.89 -9.68
CA PHE A 210 -1.22 -4.68 -9.89
C PHE A 210 -0.55 -3.44 -9.25
N ASN A 211 -0.02 -3.57 -8.04
CA ASN A 211 0.70 -2.48 -7.40
C ASN A 211 2.07 -2.23 -8.04
N ALA A 212 2.83 -3.28 -8.41
CA ALA A 212 4.06 -3.13 -9.15
C ALA A 212 3.81 -2.35 -10.46
N ALA A 213 2.76 -2.68 -11.21
CA ALA A 213 2.41 -1.99 -12.44
C ALA A 213 2.17 -0.49 -12.24
N LYS A 214 1.56 -0.05 -11.11
CA LYS A 214 1.39 1.38 -10.81
C LYS A 214 2.73 2.10 -10.70
N TYR A 215 3.68 1.51 -9.95
CA TYR A 215 5.00 2.11 -9.78
C TYR A 215 5.85 2.01 -11.06
N VAL A 216 5.76 0.91 -11.80
CA VAL A 216 6.44 0.79 -13.09
C VAL A 216 5.93 1.83 -14.09
N CYS A 217 4.61 2.10 -14.13
CA CYS A 217 4.06 3.18 -14.94
C CYS A 217 4.52 4.57 -14.50
N LEU A 218 4.91 4.74 -13.24
CA LEU A 218 5.42 6.02 -12.72
C LEU A 218 6.91 6.23 -13.05
N TRP A 219 7.70 5.15 -13.01
CA TRP A 219 9.16 5.22 -13.09
C TRP A 219 9.76 4.76 -14.43
N CYS A 220 8.99 4.09 -15.28
CA CYS A 220 9.45 3.59 -16.58
C CYS A 220 8.72 4.32 -17.72
N PRO A 221 9.43 5.11 -18.55
CA PRO A 221 8.81 5.90 -19.64
C PRO A 221 7.97 5.06 -20.60
N THR A 222 8.44 3.86 -20.97
CA THR A 222 7.71 2.93 -21.87
C THR A 222 6.37 2.49 -21.29
N PHE A 223 6.30 2.28 -19.99
CA PHE A 223 5.04 1.91 -19.31
C PHE A 223 4.18 3.13 -19.04
N SER A 224 4.76 4.31 -18.78
CA SER A 224 4.03 5.57 -18.67
C SER A 224 3.30 5.89 -19.98
N ALA A 225 4.01 5.88 -21.11
CA ALA A 225 3.41 6.10 -22.42
C ALA A 225 2.31 5.06 -22.76
N TYR A 226 2.52 3.79 -22.35
CA TYR A 226 1.49 2.76 -22.52
C TYR A 226 0.23 3.02 -21.68
N LEU A 227 0.41 3.49 -20.44
CA LEU A 227 -0.70 3.87 -19.56
C LEU A 227 -1.49 5.04 -20.15
N GLU A 228 -0.80 6.08 -20.61
CA GLU A 228 -1.40 7.27 -21.24
C GLU A 228 -2.19 6.88 -22.49
N LYS A 229 -1.62 6.04 -23.37
CA LYS A 229 -2.33 5.48 -24.52
C LYS A 229 -3.63 4.79 -24.11
N LYS A 230 -3.60 3.96 -23.03
CA LYS A 230 -4.82 3.26 -22.57
C LYS A 230 -5.83 4.22 -21.94
N ARG A 231 -5.38 5.33 -21.37
CA ARG A 231 -6.24 6.39 -20.86
C ARG A 231 -6.89 7.19 -22.00
N SER A 232 -6.15 7.53 -23.05
CA SER A 232 -6.67 8.23 -24.25
C SER A 232 -7.70 7.37 -25.01
N GLU A 233 -7.62 6.03 -24.90
CA GLU A 233 -8.66 5.12 -25.39
C GLU A 233 -9.96 5.15 -24.54
N GLY A 234 -10.10 6.10 -23.61
CA GLY A 234 -11.27 6.24 -22.72
C GLY A 234 -11.34 5.24 -21.56
N LYS A 235 -10.29 4.47 -21.28
CA LYS A 235 -10.30 3.49 -20.19
C LYS A 235 -10.14 4.15 -18.84
N HIS A 236 -10.96 3.71 -17.87
CA HIS A 236 -10.77 4.10 -16.48
C HIS A 236 -9.37 3.72 -15.97
N TYR A 237 -8.78 4.55 -15.09
CA TYR A 237 -7.40 4.38 -14.59
C TYR A 237 -7.08 2.94 -14.13
N ASN A 238 -7.93 2.33 -13.31
CA ASN A 238 -7.69 0.97 -12.81
C ASN A 238 -7.73 -0.09 -13.93
N VAL A 239 -8.52 0.13 -14.98
CA VAL A 239 -8.57 -0.74 -16.17
C VAL A 239 -7.26 -0.58 -16.96
N ALA A 240 -6.80 0.66 -17.15
CA ALA A 240 -5.52 0.94 -17.83
C ALA A 240 -4.32 0.32 -17.07
N ILE A 241 -4.29 0.43 -15.72
CA ILE A 241 -3.28 -0.27 -14.89
C ILE A 241 -3.39 -1.80 -15.03
N SER A 242 -4.58 -2.37 -15.16
CA SER A 242 -4.72 -3.82 -15.42
C SER A 242 -4.10 -4.24 -16.75
N HIS A 243 -4.20 -3.41 -17.79
CA HIS A 243 -3.50 -3.64 -19.05
C HIS A 243 -1.97 -3.52 -18.89
N ALA A 244 -1.48 -2.56 -18.13
CA ALA A 244 -0.06 -2.43 -17.82
C ALA A 244 0.44 -3.64 -17.01
N ALA A 245 -0.35 -4.14 -16.04
CA ALA A 245 -0.01 -5.35 -15.29
C ALA A 245 0.12 -6.58 -16.17
N LYS A 246 -0.74 -6.74 -17.19
CA LYS A 246 -0.62 -7.83 -18.18
C LYS A 246 0.68 -7.71 -19.00
N LYS A 247 1.04 -6.50 -19.44
CA LYS A 247 2.31 -6.25 -20.13
C LYS A 247 3.50 -6.56 -19.20
N LEU A 248 3.41 -6.16 -17.93
CA LEU A 248 4.44 -6.40 -16.92
C LEU A 248 4.66 -7.91 -16.65
N VAL A 249 3.59 -8.70 -16.57
CA VAL A 249 3.70 -10.16 -16.42
C VAL A 249 4.49 -10.79 -17.56
N ARG A 250 4.22 -10.39 -18.80
CA ARG A 250 4.94 -10.91 -19.99
C ARG A 250 6.42 -10.51 -19.95
N LEU A 251 6.71 -9.28 -19.56
CA LEU A 251 8.09 -8.80 -19.38
C LEU A 251 8.81 -9.60 -18.30
N ILE A 252 8.24 -9.72 -17.10
CA ILE A 252 8.84 -10.48 -15.99
C ILE A 252 9.09 -11.93 -16.41
N PHE A 253 8.12 -12.57 -17.07
CA PHE A 253 8.24 -13.93 -17.54
C PHE A 253 9.42 -14.11 -18.52
N ALA A 254 9.54 -13.21 -19.50
CA ALA A 254 10.63 -13.24 -20.48
C ALA A 254 12.00 -13.01 -19.82
N MET A 255 12.10 -12.04 -18.91
CA MET A 255 13.33 -11.73 -18.18
C MET A 255 13.77 -12.90 -17.29
N GLN A 256 12.85 -13.51 -16.55
CA GLN A 256 13.15 -14.64 -15.66
C GLN A 256 13.58 -15.89 -16.43
N ARG A 257 13.08 -16.10 -17.64
CA ARG A 257 13.50 -17.22 -18.49
C ARG A 257 14.83 -16.98 -19.19
N SER A 258 15.11 -15.74 -19.59
CA SER A 258 16.36 -15.38 -20.28
C SER A 258 17.52 -15.06 -19.34
N GLY A 259 17.22 -14.76 -18.04
CA GLY A 259 18.21 -14.26 -17.09
C GLY A 259 18.70 -12.83 -17.36
N LYS A 260 18.13 -12.14 -18.36
CA LYS A 260 18.58 -10.80 -18.77
C LYS A 260 17.96 -9.72 -17.89
N ALA A 261 18.79 -8.71 -17.53
CA ALA A 261 18.32 -7.51 -16.85
C ALA A 261 17.37 -6.68 -17.74
N PHE A 262 16.60 -5.80 -17.10
CA PHE A 262 15.73 -4.85 -17.82
C PHE A 262 16.59 -3.86 -18.60
N LEU A 263 16.31 -3.71 -19.89
CA LEU A 263 16.89 -2.69 -20.75
C LEU A 263 15.79 -1.67 -21.08
N ALA A 264 16.08 -0.39 -20.87
CA ALA A 264 15.10 0.70 -21.05
C ALA A 264 14.70 0.95 -22.51
N ASP A 265 15.43 0.37 -23.48
CA ASP A 265 15.31 0.66 -24.92
C ASP A 265 14.42 -0.32 -25.68
N TYR A 266 13.30 -0.75 -25.11
CA TYR A 266 12.29 -1.54 -25.82
C TYR A 266 10.92 -0.86 -25.79
#